data_479f8376c9bc03ee449422d0a5aab874
#
_entry.id   479f8376c9bc03ee449422d0a5aab874
#
_cell.length_a   1.000
_cell.length_b   1.000
_cell.length_c   1.000
_cell.angle_alpha   90.00
_cell.angle_beta   90.00
_cell.angle_gamma   90.00
#
_symmetry.space_group_name_H-M   'P 1'
#
loop_
_entity.id
_entity.type
_entity.pdbx_description
1 polymer ?
#
loop_
_entity_poly.entity_id
_entity_poly.type
_entity_poly.pdbx_seq_one_letter_code
_entity_poly.pdbx_strand_id
1 'polypeptide(L)'
;MKIKILIPVYNDWRSVFKLLENIDKGLEAWDSNVAHISVIIINDASTEERPINTSIFDNLKSIQIINMKNNRGHARCIAAGLKYISENDDFDLVIPMDADGEDRPEELGPLICKAYEFPDKVITANRIKRSEGFFFRFCYLFHKYLTLIFTGKSIKYGNYTCLPKFAVNQMINNPATWSSFSGSLAKVIINEDQASISSTRGYRYFGPSKMSFFNLLKHSLSIIAVF
;
A
#
# COMPACT_ATOMS: atom_id res chain seq x y z
N MET A 1 -17.88 -5.08 -8.18
CA MET A 1 -16.96 -4.03 -7.70
C MET A 1 -15.65 -4.08 -8.45
N LYS A 2 -15.10 -2.95 -8.88
CA LYS A 2 -13.82 -2.86 -9.61
C LYS A 2 -12.72 -2.44 -8.64
N ILE A 3 -11.80 -3.36 -8.35
CA ILE A 3 -10.74 -3.15 -7.36
C ILE A 3 -9.39 -3.10 -8.07
N LYS A 4 -8.58 -2.09 -7.76
CA LYS A 4 -7.22 -1.93 -8.26
C LYS A 4 -6.22 -2.16 -7.13
N ILE A 5 -5.39 -3.17 -7.25
CA ILE A 5 -4.24 -3.36 -6.36
C ILE A 5 -3.06 -2.58 -6.97
N LEU A 6 -2.48 -1.67 -6.20
CA LEU A 6 -1.39 -0.80 -6.62
C LEU A 6 -0.08 -1.23 -5.95
N ILE A 7 0.88 -1.71 -6.75
CA ILE A 7 2.13 -2.28 -6.25
C ILE A 7 3.33 -1.46 -6.75
N PRO A 8 4.04 -0.72 -5.89
CA PRO A 8 5.32 -0.12 -6.24
C PRO A 8 6.44 -1.18 -6.23
N VAL A 9 7.36 -1.11 -7.20
CA VAL A 9 8.51 -2.02 -7.28
C VAL A 9 9.79 -1.28 -7.64
N TYR A 10 10.90 -1.64 -7.00
CA TYR A 10 12.25 -1.28 -7.37
C TYR A 10 13.20 -2.44 -7.08
N ASN A 11 13.76 -3.03 -8.14
CA ASN A 11 14.72 -4.14 -8.05
C ASN A 11 14.26 -5.30 -7.14
N ASP A 12 12.97 -5.67 -7.22
CA ASP A 12 12.39 -6.75 -6.42
C ASP A 12 11.27 -7.50 -7.17
N TRP A 13 11.53 -7.83 -8.44
CA TRP A 13 10.56 -8.50 -9.31
C TRP A 13 10.15 -9.88 -8.81
N ARG A 14 11.08 -10.61 -8.15
CA ARG A 14 10.78 -11.92 -7.58
C ARG A 14 9.69 -11.84 -6.52
N SER A 15 9.76 -10.83 -5.67
CA SER A 15 8.72 -10.57 -4.64
C SER A 15 7.39 -10.21 -5.28
N VAL A 16 7.40 -9.36 -6.32
CA VAL A 16 6.18 -9.00 -7.07
C VAL A 16 5.49 -10.25 -7.63
N PHE A 17 6.23 -11.10 -8.34
CA PHE A 17 5.63 -12.30 -8.93
C PHE A 17 5.10 -13.25 -7.86
N LYS A 18 5.83 -13.42 -6.76
CA LYS A 18 5.37 -14.23 -5.63
C LYS A 18 4.10 -13.66 -4.98
N LEU A 19 4.03 -12.34 -4.85
CA LEU A 19 2.82 -11.67 -4.37
C LEU A 19 1.64 -11.90 -5.30
N LEU A 20 1.83 -11.74 -6.62
CA LEU A 20 0.78 -11.99 -7.61
C LEU A 20 0.24 -13.43 -7.54
N GLU A 21 1.13 -14.43 -7.43
CA GLU A 21 0.73 -15.84 -7.25
C GLU A 21 -0.11 -16.04 -5.99
N ASN A 22 0.30 -15.41 -4.89
CA ASN A 22 -0.42 -15.53 -3.61
C ASN A 22 -1.78 -14.80 -3.64
N ILE A 23 -1.85 -13.64 -4.31
CA ILE A 23 -3.13 -12.94 -4.52
C ILE A 23 -4.05 -13.79 -5.37
N ASP A 24 -3.58 -14.28 -6.53
CA ASP A 24 -4.38 -15.06 -7.45
C ASP A 24 -4.97 -16.30 -6.79
N LYS A 25 -4.15 -17.06 -6.05
CA LYS A 25 -4.61 -18.19 -5.23
C LYS A 25 -5.62 -17.80 -4.15
N GLY A 26 -5.41 -16.67 -3.49
CA GLY A 26 -6.33 -16.18 -2.48
C GLY A 26 -7.71 -15.83 -3.05
N LEU A 27 -7.78 -15.57 -4.35
CA LEU A 27 -9.02 -15.23 -5.06
C LEU A 27 -9.78 -16.45 -5.58
N GLU A 28 -9.21 -17.65 -5.56
CA GLU A 28 -9.89 -18.89 -6.02
C GLU A 28 -11.25 -19.13 -5.34
N ALA A 29 -11.36 -18.75 -4.07
CA ALA A 29 -12.59 -18.88 -3.28
C ALA A 29 -13.58 -17.71 -3.46
N TRP A 30 -13.24 -16.73 -4.29
CA TRP A 30 -14.06 -15.53 -4.48
C TRP A 30 -15.00 -15.68 -5.66
N ASP A 31 -16.24 -15.17 -5.49
CA ASP A 31 -17.14 -15.04 -6.62
C ASP A 31 -16.67 -13.93 -7.55
N SER A 32 -16.21 -14.31 -8.75
CA SER A 32 -15.73 -13.38 -9.79
C SER A 32 -16.80 -12.39 -10.26
N ASN A 33 -18.08 -12.65 -9.99
CA ASN A 33 -19.17 -11.72 -10.28
C ASN A 33 -19.27 -10.59 -9.26
N VAL A 34 -18.71 -10.77 -8.07
CA VAL A 34 -18.77 -9.79 -6.97
C VAL A 34 -17.63 -8.79 -7.06
N ALA A 35 -16.43 -9.25 -7.40
CA ALA A 35 -15.26 -8.36 -7.45
C ALA A 35 -14.36 -8.67 -8.66
N HIS A 36 -14.05 -7.64 -9.44
CA HIS A 36 -13.06 -7.69 -10.52
C HIS A 36 -11.77 -7.06 -10.03
N ILE A 37 -10.76 -7.88 -9.79
CA ILE A 37 -9.47 -7.44 -9.27
C ILE A 37 -8.47 -7.30 -10.42
N SER A 38 -7.89 -6.11 -10.56
CA SER A 38 -6.82 -5.80 -11.48
C SER A 38 -5.60 -5.26 -10.72
N VAL A 39 -4.40 -5.53 -11.22
CA VAL A 39 -3.16 -5.09 -10.60
C VAL A 39 -2.46 -4.06 -11.47
N ILE A 40 -2.02 -2.97 -10.84
CA ILE A 40 -1.18 -1.93 -11.46
C ILE A 40 0.15 -1.89 -10.71
N ILE A 41 1.21 -2.19 -11.42
CA ILE A 41 2.58 -2.19 -10.91
C ILE A 41 3.27 -0.93 -11.37
N ILE A 42 3.78 -0.13 -10.44
CA ILE A 42 4.60 1.05 -10.75
C ILE A 42 6.07 0.67 -10.55
N ASN A 43 6.77 0.53 -11.67
CA ASN A 43 8.20 0.28 -11.66
C ASN A 43 8.98 1.59 -11.49
N ASP A 44 9.66 1.75 -10.37
CA ASP A 44 10.45 2.94 -10.00
C ASP A 44 11.80 2.98 -10.71
N ALA A 45 11.82 2.76 -12.03
CA ALA A 45 13.02 2.68 -12.85
C ALA A 45 14.02 1.63 -12.32
N SER A 46 13.55 0.39 -12.13
CA SER A 46 14.42 -0.74 -11.78
C SER A 46 15.57 -0.87 -12.76
N THR A 47 16.77 -1.10 -12.22
CA THR A 47 17.99 -1.38 -12.99
C THR A 47 18.19 -2.88 -13.27
N GLU A 48 17.50 -3.72 -12.47
CA GLU A 48 17.46 -5.16 -12.70
C GLU A 48 16.46 -5.48 -13.81
N GLU A 49 16.85 -6.34 -14.72
CA GLU A 49 15.98 -6.82 -15.78
C GLU A 49 14.79 -7.59 -15.17
N ARG A 50 13.60 -7.30 -15.70
CA ARG A 50 12.41 -8.02 -15.28
C ARG A 50 12.45 -9.44 -15.82
N PRO A 51 12.41 -10.47 -14.97
CA PRO A 51 12.34 -11.86 -15.44
C PRO A 51 11.10 -12.10 -16.31
N ILE A 52 11.23 -12.97 -17.29
CA ILE A 52 10.09 -13.44 -18.06
C ILE A 52 9.23 -14.25 -17.08
N ASN A 53 8.01 -13.78 -16.84
CA ASN A 53 7.05 -14.50 -16.03
C ASN A 53 6.12 -15.28 -16.96
N THR A 54 6.11 -16.61 -16.81
CA THR A 54 5.24 -17.52 -17.55
C THR A 54 4.03 -17.95 -16.74
N SER A 55 3.87 -17.43 -15.51
CA SER A 55 2.72 -17.75 -14.67
C SER A 55 1.43 -17.22 -15.31
N ILE A 56 0.43 -18.09 -15.32
CA ILE A 56 -0.94 -17.74 -15.70
C ILE A 56 -1.66 -17.34 -14.41
N PHE A 57 -2.39 -16.25 -14.45
CA PHE A 57 -3.19 -15.75 -13.34
C PHE A 57 -4.65 -15.80 -13.78
N ASP A 58 -5.40 -16.77 -13.27
CA ASP A 58 -6.76 -17.06 -13.71
C ASP A 58 -7.81 -16.16 -13.04
N ASN A 59 -7.50 -15.67 -11.85
CA ASN A 59 -8.43 -14.90 -11.01
C ASN A 59 -8.18 -13.38 -11.09
N LEU A 60 -7.02 -12.96 -11.60
CA LEU A 60 -6.71 -11.56 -11.85
C LEU A 60 -7.21 -11.11 -13.21
N LYS A 61 -8.07 -10.10 -13.24
CA LYS A 61 -8.67 -9.56 -14.48
C LYS A 61 -7.63 -9.01 -15.45
N SER A 62 -6.63 -8.30 -14.92
CA SER A 62 -5.51 -7.75 -15.70
C SER A 62 -4.33 -7.38 -14.81
N ILE A 63 -3.13 -7.40 -15.38
CA ILE A 63 -1.91 -6.91 -14.75
C ILE A 63 -1.28 -5.90 -15.71
N GLN A 64 -1.07 -4.68 -15.23
CA GLN A 64 -0.46 -3.61 -16.02
C GLN A 64 0.82 -3.13 -15.31
N ILE A 65 1.87 -2.88 -16.09
CA ILE A 65 3.15 -2.36 -15.58
C ILE A 65 3.38 -0.98 -16.19
N ILE A 66 3.61 0.00 -15.33
CA ILE A 66 3.92 1.37 -15.69
C ILE A 66 5.35 1.68 -15.24
N ASN A 67 6.19 2.12 -16.16
CA ASN A 67 7.59 2.44 -15.88
C ASN A 67 7.78 3.93 -15.64
N MET A 68 8.35 4.29 -14.50
CA MET A 68 8.81 5.66 -14.25
C MET A 68 10.13 5.92 -14.97
N LYS A 69 10.36 7.16 -15.42
CA LYS A 69 11.60 7.55 -16.11
C LYS A 69 12.84 7.46 -15.21
N ASN A 70 12.67 7.76 -13.91
CA ASN A 70 13.75 7.77 -12.94
C ASN A 70 13.24 7.25 -11.61
N ASN A 71 14.13 6.68 -10.80
CA ASN A 71 13.82 6.32 -9.42
C ASN A 71 13.47 7.59 -8.62
N ARG A 72 12.27 7.59 -8.06
CA ARG A 72 11.70 8.70 -7.27
C ARG A 72 11.35 8.30 -5.86
N GLY A 73 11.41 7.01 -5.56
CA GLY A 73 11.11 6.43 -4.26
C GLY A 73 9.65 6.04 -4.08
N HIS A 74 9.44 5.16 -3.14
CA HIS A 74 8.20 4.45 -2.88
C HIS A 74 6.94 5.34 -2.78
N ALA A 75 6.97 6.42 -1.99
CA ALA A 75 5.82 7.32 -1.82
C ALA A 75 5.37 7.94 -3.14
N ARG A 76 6.35 8.34 -4.00
CA ARG A 76 6.05 8.91 -5.31
C ARG A 76 5.51 7.88 -6.30
N CYS A 77 5.93 6.62 -6.19
CA CYS A 77 5.34 5.53 -6.99
C CYS A 77 3.88 5.34 -6.65
N ILE A 78 3.53 5.30 -5.35
CA ILE A 78 2.12 5.20 -4.93
C ILE A 78 1.34 6.43 -5.43
N ALA A 79 1.85 7.65 -5.24
CA ALA A 79 1.18 8.87 -5.69
C ALA A 79 0.96 8.88 -7.22
N ALA A 80 1.97 8.48 -8.00
CA ALA A 80 1.88 8.37 -9.45
C ALA A 80 0.84 7.31 -9.86
N GLY A 81 0.82 6.17 -9.18
CA GLY A 81 -0.15 5.10 -9.42
C GLY A 81 -1.58 5.52 -9.10
N LEU A 82 -1.82 6.18 -7.96
CA LEU A 82 -3.14 6.73 -7.62
C LEU A 82 -3.63 7.72 -8.67
N LYS A 83 -2.74 8.63 -9.10
CA LYS A 83 -3.06 9.61 -10.15
C LYS A 83 -3.38 8.92 -11.47
N TYR A 84 -2.54 7.96 -11.90
CA TYR A 84 -2.78 7.21 -13.13
C TYR A 84 -4.13 6.48 -13.11
N ILE A 85 -4.44 5.77 -12.02
CA ILE A 85 -5.72 5.05 -11.87
C ILE A 85 -6.88 6.03 -11.94
N SER A 86 -6.79 7.16 -11.27
CA SER A 86 -7.87 8.16 -11.26
C SER A 86 -8.14 8.79 -12.63
N GLU A 87 -7.10 8.93 -13.46
CA GLU A 87 -7.21 9.58 -14.78
C GLU A 87 -7.56 8.60 -15.92
N ASN A 88 -7.22 7.31 -15.79
CA ASN A 88 -7.25 6.37 -16.91
C ASN A 88 -8.15 5.14 -16.67
N ASP A 89 -8.57 4.87 -15.43
CA ASP A 89 -9.30 3.67 -15.09
C ASP A 89 -10.66 3.98 -14.45
N ASP A 90 -11.60 3.05 -14.64
CA ASP A 90 -12.81 2.99 -13.82
C ASP A 90 -12.58 2.03 -12.65
N PHE A 91 -12.83 2.52 -11.43
CA PHE A 91 -12.60 1.77 -10.19
C PHE A 91 -13.55 2.20 -9.08
N ASP A 92 -13.81 1.30 -8.16
CA ASP A 92 -14.51 1.56 -6.92
C ASP A 92 -13.52 1.73 -5.76
N LEU A 93 -12.49 0.86 -5.72
CA LEU A 93 -11.49 0.80 -4.64
C LEU A 93 -10.07 0.72 -5.21
N VAL A 94 -9.12 1.38 -4.53
CA VAL A 94 -7.68 1.19 -4.74
C VAL A 94 -7.04 0.67 -3.46
N ILE A 95 -6.21 -0.36 -3.57
CA ILE A 95 -5.48 -0.95 -2.44
C ILE A 95 -3.98 -0.89 -2.74
N PRO A 96 -3.24 0.10 -2.23
CA PRO A 96 -1.78 0.08 -2.26
C PRO A 96 -1.26 -1.07 -1.39
N MET A 97 -0.28 -1.83 -1.91
CA MET A 97 0.27 -3.00 -1.27
C MET A 97 1.76 -3.13 -1.56
N ASP A 98 2.57 -3.37 -0.53
CA ASP A 98 4.01 -3.60 -0.69
C ASP A 98 4.26 -5.02 -1.25
N ALA A 99 5.22 -5.13 -2.19
CA ALA A 99 5.46 -6.38 -2.92
C ALA A 99 6.17 -7.47 -2.09
N ASP A 100 6.76 -7.12 -0.97
CA ASP A 100 7.75 -7.94 -0.28
C ASP A 100 7.17 -9.07 0.61
N GLY A 101 5.86 -9.12 0.76
CA GLY A 101 5.14 -10.10 1.58
C GLY A 101 4.84 -9.63 3.01
N GLU A 102 5.29 -8.44 3.40
CA GLU A 102 4.95 -7.88 4.70
C GLU A 102 3.47 -7.46 4.79
N ASP A 103 2.89 -6.99 3.68
CA ASP A 103 1.46 -6.83 3.50
C ASP A 103 0.89 -8.17 3.01
N ARG A 104 0.02 -8.77 3.80
CA ARG A 104 -0.42 -10.15 3.61
C ARG A 104 -1.58 -10.25 2.62
N PRO A 105 -1.44 -11.02 1.52
CA PRO A 105 -2.54 -11.26 0.57
C PRO A 105 -3.80 -11.85 1.20
N GLU A 106 -3.64 -12.66 2.25
CA GLU A 106 -4.75 -13.29 2.97
C GLU A 106 -5.65 -12.28 3.69
N GLU A 107 -5.14 -11.07 3.92
CA GLU A 107 -5.89 -9.99 4.54
C GLU A 107 -6.68 -9.13 3.52
N LEU A 108 -6.51 -9.35 2.20
CA LEU A 108 -7.30 -8.67 1.17
C LEU A 108 -8.80 -8.94 1.35
N GLY A 109 -9.17 -10.20 1.64
CA GLY A 109 -10.55 -10.57 1.90
C GLY A 109 -11.21 -9.76 3.00
N PRO A 110 -10.70 -9.83 4.23
CA PRO A 110 -11.19 -9.02 5.35
C PRO A 110 -11.21 -7.51 5.05
N LEU A 111 -10.20 -6.99 4.35
CA LEU A 111 -10.12 -5.56 4.02
C LEU A 111 -11.23 -5.13 3.06
N ILE A 112 -11.49 -5.93 2.03
CA ILE A 112 -12.52 -5.69 1.02
C ILE A 112 -13.91 -5.90 1.62
N CYS A 113 -14.14 -6.96 2.41
CA CYS A 113 -15.40 -7.17 3.12
C CYS A 113 -15.73 -5.98 4.02
N LYS A 114 -14.73 -5.45 4.72
CA LYS A 114 -14.93 -4.26 5.56
C LYS A 114 -15.27 -3.02 4.74
N ALA A 115 -14.70 -2.86 3.55
CA ALA A 115 -15.05 -1.77 2.63
C ALA A 115 -16.49 -1.91 2.08
N TYR A 116 -16.99 -3.12 1.94
CA TYR A 116 -18.39 -3.37 1.62
C TYR A 116 -19.35 -2.94 2.72
N GLU A 117 -19.00 -3.21 3.99
CA GLU A 117 -19.79 -2.79 5.14
C GLU A 117 -19.83 -1.26 5.31
N PHE A 118 -18.74 -0.60 4.90
CA PHE A 118 -18.56 0.86 5.06
C PHE A 118 -18.07 1.49 3.74
N PRO A 119 -18.93 1.61 2.72
CA PRO A 119 -18.53 2.06 1.37
C PRO A 119 -18.01 3.49 1.33
N ASP A 120 -18.40 4.32 2.29
CA ASP A 120 -17.99 5.72 2.40
C ASP A 120 -16.80 5.91 3.36
N LYS A 121 -16.10 4.82 3.73
CA LYS A 121 -14.95 4.90 4.64
C LYS A 121 -13.68 4.34 4.00
N VAL A 122 -12.56 4.94 4.38
CA VAL A 122 -11.24 4.36 4.14
C VAL A 122 -11.02 3.23 5.15
N ILE A 123 -10.61 2.05 4.68
CA ILE A 123 -10.32 0.92 5.56
C ILE A 123 -8.81 0.76 5.70
N THR A 124 -8.31 0.89 6.92
CA THR A 124 -6.87 0.77 7.20
C THR A 124 -6.53 -0.58 7.83
N ALA A 125 -5.42 -1.18 7.41
CA ALA A 125 -4.86 -2.37 8.06
C ALA A 125 -3.98 -1.94 9.24
N ASN A 126 -4.53 -1.96 10.45
CA ASN A 126 -3.83 -1.55 11.66
C ASN A 126 -2.94 -2.66 12.19
N ARG A 127 -1.64 -2.45 12.18
CA ARG A 127 -0.64 -3.43 12.64
C ARG A 127 -0.69 -3.60 14.16
N ILE A 128 -1.12 -4.80 14.65
CA ILE A 128 -1.30 -5.11 16.08
C ILE A 128 -0.07 -5.76 16.73
N LYS A 129 0.80 -6.42 15.98
CA LYS A 129 2.03 -7.05 16.50
C LYS A 129 3.26 -6.63 15.70
N ARG A 130 4.34 -6.35 16.41
CA ARG A 130 5.68 -6.13 15.87
C ARG A 130 6.64 -7.11 16.53
N SER A 131 7.31 -7.92 15.72
CA SER A 131 8.36 -8.85 16.14
C SER A 131 9.74 -8.19 16.17
N GLU A 132 9.81 -6.87 16.31
CA GLU A 132 11.06 -6.11 16.21
C GLU A 132 11.80 -6.08 17.55
N GLY A 133 13.15 -6.07 17.49
CA GLY A 133 14.01 -5.98 18.67
C GLY A 133 13.79 -4.70 19.50
N PHE A 134 14.27 -4.69 20.74
CA PHE A 134 14.05 -3.64 21.73
C PHE A 134 14.41 -2.22 21.20
N PHE A 135 15.53 -2.09 20.48
CA PHE A 135 15.97 -0.81 19.89
C PHE A 135 14.98 -0.24 18.88
N PHE A 136 14.45 -1.08 17.98
CA PHE A 136 13.44 -0.64 17.00
C PHE A 136 12.10 -0.28 17.67
N ARG A 137 11.73 -0.97 18.75
CA ARG A 137 10.54 -0.62 19.54
C ARG A 137 10.69 0.77 20.18
N PHE A 138 11.88 1.09 20.71
CA PHE A 138 12.18 2.41 21.26
C PHE A 138 12.10 3.50 20.18
N CYS A 139 12.76 3.31 19.03
CA CYS A 139 12.70 4.25 17.90
C CYS A 139 11.26 4.47 17.41
N TYR A 140 10.47 3.40 17.38
CA TYR A 140 9.05 3.50 17.02
C TYR A 140 8.24 4.31 18.03
N LEU A 141 8.41 4.07 19.32
CA LEU A 141 7.72 4.84 20.35
C LEU A 141 8.10 6.32 20.26
N PHE A 142 9.37 6.61 20.11
CA PHE A 142 9.86 7.98 19.91
C PHE A 142 9.22 8.64 18.68
N HIS A 143 9.25 7.96 17.55
CA HIS A 143 8.57 8.43 16.33
C HIS A 143 7.06 8.65 16.54
N LYS A 144 6.38 7.71 17.18
CA LYS A 144 4.94 7.80 17.48
C LYS A 144 4.63 9.04 18.33
N TYR A 145 5.42 9.30 19.36
CA TYR A 145 5.24 10.48 20.22
C TYR A 145 5.56 11.78 19.45
N LEU A 146 6.63 11.81 18.65
CA LEU A 146 6.91 12.96 17.80
C LEU A 146 5.76 13.24 16.82
N THR A 147 5.27 12.20 16.13
CA THR A 147 4.14 12.35 15.21
C THR A 147 2.92 12.89 15.94
N LEU A 148 2.58 12.35 17.11
CA LEU A 148 1.45 12.83 17.91
C LEU A 148 1.61 14.30 18.34
N ILE A 149 2.80 14.70 18.82
CA ILE A 149 3.06 16.07 19.26
C ILE A 149 2.98 17.07 18.10
N PHE A 150 3.59 16.75 16.95
CA PHE A 150 3.65 17.66 15.81
C PHE A 150 2.40 17.66 14.93
N THR A 151 1.65 16.57 14.90
CA THR A 151 0.51 16.41 13.98
C THR A 151 -0.84 16.30 14.70
N GLY A 152 -0.85 16.07 16.01
CA GLY A 152 -2.06 15.78 16.79
C GLY A 152 -2.72 14.44 16.42
N LYS A 153 -2.11 13.61 15.57
CA LYS A 153 -2.68 12.37 15.05
C LYS A 153 -1.83 11.15 15.39
N SER A 154 -2.50 10.04 15.69
CA SER A 154 -1.85 8.74 15.93
C SER A 154 -2.03 7.85 14.71
N ILE A 155 -0.99 7.73 13.88
CA ILE A 155 -1.00 6.90 12.67
C ILE A 155 -0.56 5.48 13.04
N LYS A 156 -1.46 4.49 12.88
CA LYS A 156 -1.22 3.08 13.22
C LYS A 156 -1.12 2.16 12.00
N TYR A 157 -1.28 2.71 10.81
CA TYR A 157 -1.30 2.02 9.53
C TYR A 157 -0.14 2.44 8.63
N GLY A 158 0.19 1.60 7.67
CA GLY A 158 1.12 1.88 6.59
C GLY A 158 0.41 2.23 5.28
N ASN A 159 0.91 1.67 4.17
CA ASN A 159 0.30 1.86 2.86
C ASN A 159 -0.87 0.91 2.61
N TYR A 160 -0.91 -0.24 3.31
CA TYR A 160 -1.93 -1.26 3.15
C TYR A 160 -3.28 -0.76 3.66
N THR A 161 -4.05 -0.20 2.76
CA THR A 161 -5.34 0.45 3.02
C THR A 161 -6.26 0.26 1.83
N CYS A 162 -7.57 0.23 2.07
CA CYS A 162 -8.57 0.23 1.02
C CYS A 162 -9.13 1.64 0.86
N LEU A 163 -8.89 2.25 -0.29
CA LEU A 163 -9.25 3.63 -0.62
C LEU A 163 -10.44 3.65 -1.56
N PRO A 164 -11.62 4.14 -1.15
CA PRO A 164 -12.71 4.43 -2.04
C PRO A 164 -12.38 5.65 -2.94
N LYS A 165 -13.14 5.81 -4.02
CA LYS A 165 -12.89 6.81 -5.07
C LYS A 165 -12.75 8.24 -4.52
N PHE A 166 -13.56 8.62 -3.52
CA PHE A 166 -13.47 9.95 -2.92
C PHE A 166 -12.11 10.18 -2.23
N ALA A 167 -11.59 9.16 -1.53
CA ALA A 167 -10.31 9.27 -0.83
C ALA A 167 -9.13 9.36 -1.82
N VAL A 168 -9.16 8.58 -2.90
CA VAL A 168 -8.18 8.71 -3.98
C VAL A 168 -8.19 10.14 -4.54
N ASN A 169 -9.36 10.69 -4.83
CA ASN A 169 -9.50 12.05 -5.36
C ASN A 169 -8.97 13.12 -4.40
N GLN A 170 -9.22 12.98 -3.10
CA GLN A 170 -8.67 13.90 -2.10
C GLN A 170 -7.14 13.79 -2.03
N MET A 171 -6.60 12.58 -2.07
CA MET A 171 -5.16 12.36 -1.99
C MET A 171 -4.41 12.87 -3.22
N ILE A 172 -4.88 12.61 -4.45
CA ILE A 172 -4.18 13.06 -5.66
C ILE A 172 -4.13 14.58 -5.79
N ASN A 173 -5.11 15.28 -5.23
CA ASN A 173 -5.18 16.73 -5.19
C ASN A 173 -4.33 17.35 -4.05
N ASN A 174 -3.75 16.54 -3.17
CA ASN A 174 -2.92 17.03 -2.07
C ASN A 174 -1.42 16.79 -2.37
N PRO A 175 -0.59 17.85 -2.41
CA PRO A 175 0.86 17.71 -2.66
C PRO A 175 1.57 16.81 -1.65
N ALA A 176 1.06 16.70 -0.43
CA ALA A 176 1.61 15.84 0.62
C ALA A 176 1.68 14.35 0.22
N THR A 177 0.79 13.88 -0.67
CA THR A 177 0.76 12.49 -1.16
C THR A 177 2.06 12.10 -1.86
N TRP A 178 2.74 13.04 -2.50
CA TRP A 178 4.03 12.83 -3.15
C TRP A 178 5.22 12.70 -2.15
N SER A 179 5.01 13.08 -0.89
CA SER A 179 6.02 13.00 0.16
C SER A 179 5.81 11.82 1.09
N SER A 180 4.56 11.56 1.49
CA SER A 180 4.21 10.47 2.41
C SER A 180 2.75 10.06 2.20
N PHE A 181 2.53 8.79 1.87
CA PHE A 181 1.19 8.23 1.72
C PHE A 181 0.41 8.30 3.04
N SER A 182 0.93 7.66 4.11
CA SER A 182 0.23 7.58 5.40
C SER A 182 0.07 8.95 6.07
N GLY A 183 1.05 9.85 5.91
CA GLY A 183 0.97 11.23 6.40
C GLY A 183 -0.12 12.01 5.66
N SER A 184 -0.15 11.92 4.33
CA SER A 184 -1.19 12.56 3.51
C SER A 184 -2.58 12.02 3.84
N LEU A 185 -2.73 10.70 3.91
CA LEU A 185 -4.01 10.07 4.27
C LEU A 185 -4.51 10.58 5.63
N ALA A 186 -3.64 10.61 6.64
CA ALA A 186 -3.98 11.14 7.95
C ALA A 186 -4.34 12.63 7.92
N LYS A 187 -3.78 13.41 6.99
CA LYS A 187 -4.08 14.84 6.84
C LYS A 187 -5.42 15.10 6.17
N VAL A 188 -5.71 14.37 5.08
CA VAL A 188 -6.89 14.66 4.23
C VAL A 188 -8.15 13.91 4.63
N ILE A 189 -8.02 12.74 5.28
CA ILE A 189 -9.16 11.94 5.73
C ILE A 189 -9.35 12.11 7.22
N ILE A 190 -10.55 12.51 7.62
CA ILE A 190 -10.90 12.64 9.05
C ILE A 190 -11.14 11.25 9.68
N ASN A 191 -11.02 11.16 11.00
CA ASN A 191 -11.11 9.87 11.70
C ASN A 191 -12.51 9.21 11.55
N GLU A 192 -13.56 10.00 11.41
CA GLU A 192 -14.93 9.52 11.22
C GLU A 192 -15.13 8.80 9.89
N ASP A 193 -14.36 9.18 8.87
CA ASP A 193 -14.34 8.55 7.54
C ASP A 193 -13.36 7.38 7.45
N GLN A 194 -12.88 6.89 8.58
CA GLN A 194 -11.97 5.74 8.65
C GLN A 194 -12.59 4.59 9.45
N ALA A 195 -12.34 3.39 8.97
CA ALA A 195 -12.52 2.15 9.72
C ALA A 195 -11.24 1.33 9.61
N SER A 196 -11.11 0.27 10.38
CA SER A 196 -9.90 -0.53 10.36
C SER A 196 -10.16 -2.01 10.54
N ILE A 197 -9.24 -2.81 10.03
CA ILE A 197 -9.07 -4.21 10.40
C ILE A 197 -7.78 -4.37 11.22
N SER A 198 -7.74 -5.40 12.04
CA SER A 198 -6.51 -5.83 12.70
C SER A 198 -5.63 -6.57 11.69
N SER A 199 -4.38 -6.14 11.56
CA SER A 199 -3.41 -6.71 10.62
C SER A 199 -2.19 -7.22 11.35
N THR A 200 -1.62 -8.31 10.84
CA THR A 200 -0.36 -8.88 11.32
C THR A 200 0.68 -8.77 10.21
N ARG A 201 1.84 -8.17 10.51
CA ARG A 201 2.94 -8.08 9.53
C ARG A 201 3.37 -9.47 9.08
N GLY A 202 3.38 -9.71 7.78
CA GLY A 202 3.89 -10.91 7.16
C GLY A 202 5.41 -10.99 7.20
N TYR A 203 5.94 -12.10 6.72
CA TYR A 203 7.38 -12.29 6.51
C TYR A 203 7.73 -11.95 5.05
N ARG A 204 8.91 -11.34 4.89
CA ARG A 204 9.42 -11.07 3.55
C ARG A 204 9.60 -12.37 2.78
N TYR A 205 9.21 -12.36 1.51
CA TYR A 205 9.39 -13.52 0.64
C TYR A 205 10.86 -13.85 0.41
N PHE A 206 11.68 -12.81 0.19
CA PHE A 206 13.08 -12.97 -0.15
C PHE A 206 13.95 -11.92 0.54
N GLY A 207 15.07 -12.37 1.09
CA GLY A 207 16.14 -11.54 1.62
C GLY A 207 15.77 -10.68 2.84
N PRO A 208 16.75 -9.96 3.39
CA PRO A 208 16.54 -9.03 4.50
C PRO A 208 15.88 -7.72 4.03
N SER A 209 15.37 -6.92 4.98
CA SER A 209 14.88 -5.59 4.68
C SER A 209 15.95 -4.72 4.02
N LYS A 210 15.63 -4.12 2.88
CA LYS A 210 16.49 -3.17 2.16
C LYS A 210 16.45 -1.76 2.79
N MET A 211 15.62 -1.54 3.82
CA MET A 211 15.46 -0.24 4.47
C MET A 211 16.58 -0.03 5.50
N SER A 212 17.49 0.90 5.21
CA SER A 212 18.52 1.34 6.16
C SER A 212 17.90 2.19 7.27
N PHE A 213 18.61 2.33 8.40
CA PHE A 213 18.20 3.21 9.51
C PHE A 213 17.99 4.66 9.04
N PHE A 214 18.87 5.19 8.18
CA PHE A 214 18.73 6.54 7.63
C PHE A 214 17.47 6.68 6.76
N ASN A 215 17.13 5.67 5.98
CA ASN A 215 15.91 5.68 5.18
C ASN A 215 14.65 5.61 6.07
N LEU A 216 14.71 4.85 7.16
CA LEU A 216 13.63 4.83 8.16
C LEU A 216 13.45 6.20 8.82
N LEU A 217 14.54 6.86 9.22
CA LEU A 217 14.49 8.21 9.79
C LEU A 217 13.94 9.23 8.77
N LYS A 218 14.43 9.19 7.53
CA LYS A 218 13.93 10.04 6.44
C LYS A 218 12.43 9.83 6.20
N HIS A 219 11.97 8.59 6.19
CA HIS A 219 10.55 8.26 6.06
C HIS A 219 9.74 8.82 7.25
N SER A 220 10.25 8.68 8.46
CA SER A 220 9.62 9.23 9.66
C SER A 220 9.49 10.75 9.60
N LEU A 221 10.57 11.45 9.20
CA LEU A 221 10.56 12.90 9.02
C LEU A 221 9.63 13.34 7.89
N SER A 222 9.50 12.55 6.82
CA SER A 222 8.58 12.87 5.72
C SER A 222 7.12 12.84 6.13
N ILE A 223 6.74 12.00 7.10
CA ILE A 223 5.39 12.00 7.68
C ILE A 223 5.14 13.30 8.45
N ILE A 224 6.10 13.72 9.27
CA ILE A 224 5.97 14.96 10.06
C ILE A 224 5.93 16.20 9.14
N ALA A 225 6.78 16.23 8.12
CA ALA A 225 6.88 17.35 7.17
C ALA A 225 5.61 17.57 6.31
N VAL A 226 4.67 16.65 6.34
CA VAL A 226 3.39 16.77 5.63
C VAL A 226 2.39 17.65 6.38
N PHE A 227 2.54 17.80 7.68
CA PHE A 227 1.66 18.61 8.53
C PHE A 227 2.20 20.00 8.76
#